data_fc49a434d5128720281b5a089376f684
#
_entry.id   fc49a434d5128720281b5a089376f684
#
_cell.length_a   1.000
_cell.length_b   1.000
_cell.length_c   1.000
_cell.angle_alpha   90.00
_cell.angle_beta   90.00
_cell.angle_gamma   90.00
#
_symmetry.space_group_name_H-M   'P 1'
#
loop_
_entity.id
_entity.type
_entity.pdbx_description
1 polymer ?
#
loop_
_entity_poly.entity_id
_entity_poly.type
_entity_poly.pdbx_seq_one_letter_code
_entity_poly.pdbx_strand_id
1 'polypeptide(L)'
;MKYDVLKRKAGRRKCSQVDYLTGKKSVEVISEECGDSPKQVQRYLKLTKLIPELLEKVDDETMGFTIAVELASLTEKNQKTVLDAMESTLGTPNLSQAIRIKKLQEDGNFSQEKIEELLSEIKQKDIDRVVFKNEQLYRYFPSYYTAEQMKREILTLLKINMTFE
;
A
#
# COMPACT_ATOMS: atom_id res chain seq x y z
N MET A 1 -6.52 11.31 -20.59
CA MET A 1 -6.48 9.83 -20.44
C MET A 1 -7.59 9.18 -21.27
N LYS A 2 -7.40 7.95 -21.81
CA LYS A 2 -8.40 7.23 -22.64
C LYS A 2 -9.78 7.12 -21.97
N TYR A 3 -9.81 6.93 -20.65
CA TYR A 3 -11.07 6.81 -19.91
C TYR A 3 -11.93 8.08 -19.99
N ASP A 4 -11.33 9.26 -19.85
CA ASP A 4 -12.09 10.53 -19.86
C ASP A 4 -12.67 10.81 -21.25
N VAL A 5 -11.99 10.37 -22.30
CA VAL A 5 -12.48 10.47 -23.69
C VAL A 5 -13.68 9.54 -23.93
N LEU A 6 -13.65 8.35 -23.31
CA LEU A 6 -14.71 7.33 -23.45
C LEU A 6 -15.84 7.49 -22.43
N LYS A 7 -15.67 8.38 -21.42
CA LYS A 7 -16.67 8.62 -20.38
C LYS A 7 -17.94 9.20 -20.97
N ARG A 8 -19.00 8.44 -20.94
CA ARG A 8 -20.31 8.86 -21.45
C ARG A 8 -21.11 9.62 -20.38
N LYS A 9 -21.74 10.73 -20.75
CA LYS A 9 -22.67 11.45 -19.86
C LYS A 9 -23.85 10.54 -19.51
N ALA A 10 -24.20 10.49 -18.22
CA ALA A 10 -25.43 9.83 -17.79
C ALA A 10 -26.62 10.55 -18.37
N GLY A 11 -27.41 9.87 -19.19
CA GLY A 11 -28.61 10.42 -19.84
C GLY A 11 -29.37 9.38 -20.64
N ARG A 12 -30.65 9.66 -20.94
CA ARG A 12 -31.52 8.79 -21.72
C ARG A 12 -30.97 8.63 -23.14
N ARG A 13 -30.69 7.42 -23.58
CA ARG A 13 -30.11 7.13 -24.90
C ARG A 13 -31.07 7.53 -26.01
N LYS A 14 -30.70 8.47 -26.90
CA LYS A 14 -31.28 8.60 -28.22
C LYS A 14 -30.54 7.63 -29.15
N CYS A 15 -31.28 6.70 -29.76
CA CYS A 15 -30.77 5.76 -30.74
C CYS A 15 -30.30 6.51 -31.99
N SER A 16 -29.00 6.53 -32.25
CA SER A 16 -28.45 6.87 -33.57
C SER A 16 -27.43 5.83 -33.93
N GLN A 17 -27.59 5.30 -35.13
CA GLN A 17 -26.79 4.28 -35.78
C GLN A 17 -25.31 4.68 -35.78
N VAL A 18 -24.51 4.07 -35.06
CA VAL A 18 -23.08 3.75 -35.12
C VAL A 18 -22.65 3.36 -33.70
N ASP A 19 -22.67 2.10 -33.40
CA ASP A 19 -21.84 1.67 -32.29
C ASP A 19 -21.85 0.14 -32.09
N TYR A 20 -20.85 -0.51 -32.61
CA TYR A 20 -20.45 -1.85 -32.19
C TYR A 20 -20.05 -1.89 -30.70
N LEU A 21 -19.97 -0.71 -30.05
CA LEU A 21 -19.66 -0.52 -28.62
C LEU A 21 -20.91 -0.23 -27.77
N THR A 22 -22.12 -0.33 -28.36
CA THR A 22 -23.39 -0.04 -27.66
C THR A 22 -23.76 -1.15 -26.70
N GLY A 23 -23.31 -1.04 -25.49
CA GLY A 23 -23.67 -1.95 -24.38
C GLY A 23 -22.58 -2.09 -23.35
N LYS A 24 -21.32 -2.01 -23.74
CA LYS A 24 -20.18 -2.12 -22.84
C LYS A 24 -19.93 -0.82 -22.08
N LYS A 25 -19.56 -0.92 -20.80
CA LYS A 25 -19.10 0.23 -20.03
C LYS A 25 -17.72 0.66 -20.51
N SER A 26 -17.39 1.94 -20.41
CA SER A 26 -16.07 2.47 -20.82
C SER A 26 -14.90 1.71 -20.21
N VAL A 27 -15.07 1.22 -18.98
CA VAL A 27 -14.07 0.40 -18.27
C VAL A 27 -13.87 -0.96 -18.95
N GLU A 28 -14.95 -1.59 -19.45
CA GLU A 28 -14.90 -2.88 -20.13
C GLU A 28 -14.18 -2.76 -21.48
N VAL A 29 -14.40 -1.69 -22.20
CA VAL A 29 -13.71 -1.41 -23.48
C VAL A 29 -12.20 -1.24 -23.23
N ILE A 30 -11.82 -0.46 -22.22
CA ILE A 30 -10.41 -0.26 -21.88
C ILE A 30 -9.76 -1.57 -21.40
N SER A 31 -10.49 -2.37 -20.60
CA SER A 31 -9.97 -3.65 -20.11
C SER A 31 -9.66 -4.63 -21.24
N GLU A 32 -10.51 -4.68 -22.26
CA GLU A 32 -10.27 -5.50 -23.45
C GLU A 32 -9.06 -5.01 -24.29
N GLU A 33 -8.90 -3.69 -24.41
CA GLU A 33 -7.76 -3.10 -25.13
C GLU A 33 -6.42 -3.30 -24.42
N CYS A 34 -6.42 -3.23 -23.07
CA CYS A 34 -5.20 -3.32 -22.25
C CYS A 34 -4.88 -4.76 -21.81
N GLY A 35 -5.82 -5.71 -21.96
CA GLY A 35 -5.67 -7.08 -21.46
C GLY A 35 -5.83 -7.21 -19.94
N ASP A 36 -6.25 -6.16 -19.26
CA ASP A 36 -6.48 -6.12 -17.83
C ASP A 36 -7.94 -6.44 -17.47
N SER A 37 -8.19 -6.87 -16.23
CA SER A 37 -9.57 -7.04 -15.77
C SER A 37 -10.26 -5.68 -15.56
N PRO A 38 -11.60 -5.58 -15.73
CA PRO A 38 -12.34 -4.35 -15.45
C PRO A 38 -12.14 -3.81 -14.03
N LYS A 39 -11.95 -4.70 -13.05
CA LYS A 39 -11.64 -4.32 -11.66
C LYS A 39 -10.26 -3.67 -11.54
N GLN A 40 -9.27 -4.17 -12.28
CA GLN A 40 -7.92 -3.60 -12.27
C GLN A 40 -7.91 -2.22 -12.91
N VAL A 41 -8.61 -2.03 -14.03
CA VAL A 41 -8.79 -0.71 -14.66
C VAL A 41 -9.44 0.29 -13.67
N GLN A 42 -10.46 -0.14 -12.93
CA GLN A 42 -11.08 0.70 -11.89
C GLN A 42 -10.09 1.09 -10.78
N ARG A 43 -9.18 0.20 -10.39
CA ARG A 43 -8.14 0.50 -9.39
C ARG A 43 -7.14 1.52 -9.92
N TYR A 44 -6.70 1.39 -11.18
CA TYR A 44 -5.86 2.41 -11.82
C TYR A 44 -6.55 3.78 -11.90
N LEU A 45 -7.85 3.79 -12.21
CA LEU A 45 -8.61 5.04 -12.22
C LEU A 45 -8.73 5.68 -10.81
N LYS A 46 -8.71 4.89 -9.75
CA LYS A 46 -8.66 5.44 -8.38
C LYS A 46 -7.34 6.14 -8.10
N LEU A 47 -6.22 5.61 -8.58
CA LEU A 47 -4.91 6.24 -8.38
C LEU A 47 -4.83 7.66 -8.95
N THR A 48 -5.61 7.98 -10.01
CA THR A 48 -5.63 9.35 -10.55
C THR A 48 -6.22 10.40 -9.59
N LYS A 49 -6.76 9.96 -8.45
CA LYS A 49 -7.27 10.83 -7.37
C LYS A 49 -6.25 11.08 -6.26
N LEU A 50 -5.09 10.43 -6.34
CA LEU A 50 -4.01 10.70 -5.39
C LEU A 50 -3.36 12.04 -5.69
N ILE A 51 -2.88 12.69 -4.64
CA ILE A 51 -1.98 13.83 -4.78
C ILE A 51 -0.65 13.37 -5.41
N PRO A 52 0.03 14.23 -6.18
CA PRO A 52 1.25 13.85 -6.90
C PRO A 52 2.31 13.21 -6.01
N GLU A 53 2.51 13.74 -4.80
CA GLU A 53 3.52 13.30 -3.85
C GLU A 53 3.28 11.85 -3.35
N LEU A 54 2.02 11.45 -3.18
CA LEU A 54 1.69 10.07 -2.85
C LEU A 54 1.80 9.14 -4.07
N LEU A 55 1.56 9.67 -5.26
CA LEU A 55 1.72 8.90 -6.50
C LEU A 55 3.20 8.61 -6.76
N GLU A 56 4.10 9.58 -6.53
CA GLU A 56 5.55 9.37 -6.61
C GLU A 56 6.02 8.24 -5.68
N LYS A 57 5.48 8.17 -4.44
CA LYS A 57 5.79 7.07 -3.51
C LYS A 57 5.36 5.68 -4.03
N VAL A 58 4.35 5.63 -4.90
CA VAL A 58 3.94 4.38 -5.57
C VAL A 58 4.91 4.05 -6.70
N ASP A 59 5.32 5.05 -7.49
CA ASP A 59 6.24 4.89 -8.61
C ASP A 59 7.65 4.49 -8.12
N ASP A 60 8.06 5.02 -6.97
CA ASP A 60 9.32 4.67 -6.28
C ASP A 60 9.26 3.33 -5.51
N GLU A 61 8.15 2.59 -5.59
CA GLU A 61 7.90 1.32 -4.89
C GLU A 61 7.99 1.43 -3.34
N THR A 62 8.01 2.64 -2.78
CA THR A 62 8.02 2.86 -1.32
C THR A 62 6.63 2.66 -0.70
N MET A 63 5.57 2.75 -1.51
CA MET A 63 4.18 2.49 -1.10
C MET A 63 3.51 1.48 -2.04
N GLY A 64 2.95 0.41 -1.47
CA GLY A 64 2.29 -0.63 -2.25
C GLY A 64 1.02 -0.14 -2.95
N PHE A 65 0.78 -0.57 -4.19
CA PHE A 65 -0.38 -0.23 -5.03
C PHE A 65 -1.73 -0.37 -4.31
N THR A 66 -1.93 -1.42 -3.53
CA THR A 66 -3.20 -1.67 -2.83
C THR A 66 -3.45 -0.62 -1.73
N ILE A 67 -2.40 -0.19 -1.04
CA ILE A 67 -2.44 0.86 -0.02
C ILE A 67 -2.82 2.19 -0.68
N ALA A 68 -2.18 2.52 -1.79
CA ALA A 68 -2.45 3.71 -2.58
C ALA A 68 -3.92 3.80 -3.05
N VAL A 69 -4.50 2.67 -3.49
CA VAL A 69 -5.91 2.59 -3.89
C VAL A 69 -6.87 2.89 -2.74
N GLU A 70 -6.54 2.49 -1.50
CA GLU A 70 -7.35 2.83 -0.32
C GLU A 70 -7.19 4.31 0.05
N LEU A 71 -5.96 4.86 0.04
CA LEU A 71 -5.69 6.27 0.32
C LEU A 71 -6.28 7.20 -0.74
N ALA A 72 -6.40 6.76 -1.99
CA ALA A 72 -7.06 7.52 -3.07
C ALA A 72 -8.56 7.78 -2.83
N SER A 73 -9.18 7.14 -1.85
CA SER A 73 -10.56 7.40 -1.43
C SER A 73 -10.68 8.56 -0.43
N LEU A 74 -9.56 9.03 0.10
CA LEU A 74 -9.52 10.18 1.01
C LEU A 74 -9.69 11.49 0.24
N THR A 75 -10.15 12.53 0.95
CA THR A 75 -10.13 13.90 0.41
C THR A 75 -8.70 14.37 0.23
N GLU A 76 -8.45 15.28 -0.71
CA GLU A 76 -7.12 15.84 -0.98
C GLU A 76 -6.46 16.41 0.30
N LYS A 77 -7.23 17.11 1.13
CA LYS A 77 -6.77 17.63 2.43
C LYS A 77 -6.26 16.49 3.34
N ASN A 78 -7.04 15.40 3.43
CA ASN A 78 -6.71 14.27 4.30
C ASN A 78 -5.52 13.47 3.74
N GLN A 79 -5.36 13.41 2.41
CA GLN A 79 -4.19 12.81 1.79
C GLN A 79 -2.90 13.57 2.18
N LYS A 80 -2.94 14.91 2.20
CA LYS A 80 -1.82 15.73 2.67
C LYS A 80 -1.49 15.46 4.14
N THR A 81 -2.50 15.40 5.00
CA THR A 81 -2.29 15.06 6.42
C THR A 81 -1.68 13.66 6.60
N VAL A 82 -2.06 12.68 5.77
CA VAL A 82 -1.42 11.36 5.79
C VAL A 82 0.04 11.44 5.34
N LEU A 83 0.33 12.24 4.31
CA LEU A 83 1.69 12.46 3.85
C LEU A 83 2.55 13.09 4.95
N ASP A 84 2.08 14.16 5.59
CA ASP A 84 2.77 14.83 6.71
C ASP A 84 3.04 13.85 7.87
N ALA A 85 2.07 13.00 8.20
CA ALA A 85 2.23 11.96 9.22
C ALA A 85 3.23 10.86 8.81
N MET A 86 3.28 10.49 7.53
CA MET A 86 4.29 9.55 7.01
C MET A 86 5.71 10.13 7.09
N GLU A 87 5.85 11.43 6.86
CA GLU A 87 7.14 12.12 6.96
C GLU A 87 7.59 12.27 8.41
N SER A 88 6.67 12.61 9.33
CA SER A 88 6.99 12.76 10.75
C SER A 88 7.35 11.43 11.41
N THR A 89 6.70 10.33 11.03
CA THR A 89 6.96 8.99 11.60
C THR A 89 7.99 8.18 10.83
N LEU A 90 8.48 8.70 9.69
CA LEU A 90 9.34 7.97 8.73
C LEU A 90 8.77 6.59 8.35
N GLY A 91 7.44 6.47 8.38
CA GLY A 91 6.71 5.22 8.19
C GLY A 91 5.74 5.26 7.02
N THR A 92 5.58 4.13 6.33
CA THR A 92 4.55 3.95 5.31
C THR A 92 3.43 3.07 5.87
N PRO A 93 2.14 3.46 5.74
CA PRO A 93 1.04 2.68 6.25
C PRO A 93 1.00 1.29 5.61
N ASN A 94 0.67 0.29 6.39
CA ASN A 94 0.29 -1.02 5.85
C ASN A 94 -1.20 -1.01 5.43
N LEU A 95 -1.64 -2.07 4.74
CA LEU A 95 -3.03 -2.14 4.24
C LEU A 95 -4.07 -2.02 5.35
N SER A 96 -3.83 -2.64 6.52
CA SER A 96 -4.76 -2.56 7.66
C SER A 96 -4.85 -1.13 8.21
N GLN A 97 -3.72 -0.43 8.30
CA GLN A 97 -3.65 0.97 8.71
C GLN A 97 -4.35 1.87 7.68
N ALA A 98 -4.13 1.66 6.37
CA ALA A 98 -4.80 2.44 5.31
C ALA A 98 -6.33 2.30 5.37
N ILE A 99 -6.84 1.10 5.63
CA ILE A 99 -8.28 0.86 5.81
C ILE A 99 -8.80 1.58 7.06
N ARG A 100 -8.05 1.56 8.17
CA ARG A 100 -8.42 2.28 9.41
C ARG A 100 -8.40 3.80 9.21
N ILE A 101 -7.41 4.33 8.51
CA ILE A 101 -7.31 5.76 8.15
C ILE A 101 -8.53 6.20 7.34
N LYS A 102 -8.93 5.41 6.34
CA LYS A 102 -10.15 5.67 5.58
C LYS A 102 -11.39 5.68 6.47
N LYS A 103 -11.52 4.73 7.38
CA LYS A 103 -12.63 4.67 8.32
C LYS A 103 -12.67 5.90 9.25
N LEU A 104 -11.52 6.40 9.70
CA LEU A 104 -11.46 7.66 10.48
C LEU A 104 -12.04 8.85 9.71
N GLN A 105 -11.87 8.90 8.38
CA GLN A 105 -12.49 9.92 7.55
C GLN A 105 -14.01 9.72 7.47
N GLU A 106 -14.49 8.49 7.30
CA GLU A 106 -15.92 8.17 7.24
C GLU A 106 -16.63 8.48 8.56
N ASP A 107 -15.96 8.23 9.69
CA ASP A 107 -16.47 8.50 11.04
C ASP A 107 -16.33 9.97 11.46
N GLY A 108 -15.74 10.84 10.63
CA GLY A 108 -15.52 12.26 10.93
C GLY A 108 -14.48 12.54 12.03
N ASN A 109 -13.70 11.53 12.42
CA ASN A 109 -12.70 11.58 13.48
C ASN A 109 -11.24 11.66 12.97
N PHE A 110 -11.04 12.23 11.80
CA PHE A 110 -9.75 12.33 11.14
C PHE A 110 -8.90 13.43 11.77
N SER A 111 -7.79 13.08 12.40
CA SER A 111 -6.80 14.01 12.92
C SER A 111 -5.38 13.50 12.68
N GLN A 112 -4.42 14.41 12.62
CA GLN A 112 -3.02 14.07 12.38
C GLN A 112 -2.46 13.19 13.50
N GLU A 113 -2.75 13.52 14.77
CA GLU A 113 -2.27 12.77 15.92
C GLU A 113 -2.72 11.30 15.88
N LYS A 114 -3.97 11.04 15.49
CA LYS A 114 -4.49 9.67 15.35
C LYS A 114 -3.81 8.91 14.23
N ILE A 115 -3.44 9.59 13.15
CA ILE A 115 -2.74 8.96 12.03
C ILE A 115 -1.30 8.63 12.43
N GLU A 116 -0.61 9.55 13.11
CA GLU A 116 0.73 9.32 13.64
C GLU A 116 0.74 8.16 14.66
N GLU A 117 -0.25 8.11 15.55
CA GLU A 117 -0.44 6.99 16.47
C GLU A 117 -0.62 5.66 15.71
N LEU A 118 -1.49 5.64 14.68
CA LEU A 118 -1.70 4.48 13.83
C LEU A 118 -0.44 4.05 13.08
N LEU A 119 0.33 4.99 12.55
CA LEU A 119 1.58 4.69 11.83
C LEU A 119 2.67 4.20 12.76
N SER A 120 2.67 4.69 14.00
CA SER A 120 3.61 4.29 15.06
C SER A 120 3.27 2.93 15.69
N GLU A 121 2.08 2.38 15.41
CA GLU A 121 1.71 1.03 15.85
C GLU A 121 2.67 -0.01 15.25
N ILE A 122 3.61 -0.47 16.04
CA ILE A 122 4.48 -1.58 15.66
C ILE A 122 3.65 -2.86 15.74
N LYS A 123 3.64 -3.65 14.67
CA LYS A 123 3.00 -4.98 14.73
C LYS A 123 3.69 -5.80 15.81
N GLN A 124 2.94 -6.29 16.78
CA GLN A 124 3.45 -7.14 17.86
C GLN A 124 4.26 -8.33 17.32
N LYS A 125 3.91 -8.82 16.11
CA LYS A 125 4.67 -9.87 15.42
C LYS A 125 6.07 -9.43 14.94
N ASP A 126 6.28 -8.13 14.74
CA ASP A 126 7.57 -7.60 14.28
C ASP A 126 8.50 -7.34 15.48
N ILE A 127 7.93 -7.12 16.68
CA ILE A 127 8.68 -7.01 17.93
C ILE A 127 9.19 -8.39 18.39
N ASP A 128 8.36 -9.43 18.20
CA ASP A 128 8.67 -10.78 18.69
C ASP A 128 9.58 -11.57 17.72
N ARG A 129 9.96 -10.98 16.58
CA ARG A 129 10.70 -11.72 15.54
C ARG A 129 11.84 -10.90 14.96
N VAL A 130 13.05 -11.27 15.27
CA VAL A 130 14.24 -10.83 14.54
C VAL A 130 14.51 -11.83 13.42
N VAL A 131 14.47 -11.38 12.17
CA VAL A 131 14.72 -12.23 10.99
C VAL A 131 16.02 -11.81 10.34
N PHE A 132 16.99 -12.73 10.32
CA PHE A 132 18.20 -12.56 9.54
C PHE A 132 18.09 -13.34 8.21
N LYS A 133 18.50 -12.74 7.12
CA LYS A 133 18.63 -13.45 5.84
C LYS A 133 19.80 -14.44 5.95
N ASN A 134 19.63 -15.64 5.43
CA ASN A 134 20.67 -16.67 5.46
C ASN A 134 22.02 -16.18 4.90
N GLU A 135 22.00 -15.38 3.85
CA GLU A 135 23.20 -14.76 3.25
C GLU A 135 23.99 -13.90 4.24
N GLN A 136 23.33 -13.23 5.19
CA GLN A 136 23.97 -12.43 6.23
C GLN A 136 24.62 -13.33 7.29
N LEU A 137 23.97 -14.44 7.63
CA LEU A 137 24.46 -15.38 8.64
C LEU A 137 25.62 -16.24 8.14
N TYR A 138 25.60 -16.67 6.87
CA TYR A 138 26.68 -17.47 6.28
C TYR A 138 28.04 -16.77 6.20
N ARG A 139 28.10 -15.45 6.44
CA ARG A 139 29.37 -14.74 6.60
C ARG A 139 30.09 -15.05 7.92
N TYR A 140 29.30 -15.48 8.93
CA TYR A 140 29.77 -15.71 10.30
C TYR A 140 29.74 -17.18 10.71
N PHE A 141 28.99 -18.02 10.00
CA PHE A 141 28.80 -19.40 10.28
C PHE A 141 29.27 -20.29 9.12
N PRO A 142 29.85 -21.48 9.41
CA PRO A 142 30.19 -22.43 8.37
C PRO A 142 29.00 -22.85 7.52
N SER A 143 29.22 -23.12 6.23
CA SER A 143 28.14 -23.43 5.26
C SER A 143 27.36 -24.71 5.60
N TYR A 144 27.90 -25.58 6.45
CA TYR A 144 27.23 -26.80 6.91
C TYR A 144 26.35 -26.61 8.15
N TYR A 145 26.29 -25.41 8.73
CA TYR A 145 25.42 -25.13 9.88
C TYR A 145 23.96 -25.04 9.43
N THR A 146 23.10 -25.74 10.18
CA THR A 146 21.66 -25.61 10.01
C THR A 146 21.14 -24.33 10.68
N ALA A 147 19.97 -23.84 10.27
CA ALA A 147 19.35 -22.65 10.87
C ALA A 147 19.14 -22.79 12.40
N GLU A 148 18.86 -24.01 12.89
CA GLU A 148 18.72 -24.27 14.31
C GLU A 148 20.05 -24.22 15.07
N GLN A 149 21.12 -24.70 14.45
CA GLN A 149 22.46 -24.60 15.03
C GLN A 149 22.93 -23.15 15.11
N MET A 150 22.74 -22.35 14.06
CA MET A 150 23.03 -20.92 14.06
C MET A 150 22.25 -20.19 15.16
N LYS A 151 20.94 -20.47 15.27
CA LYS A 151 20.09 -19.87 16.31
C LYS A 151 20.59 -20.21 17.71
N ARG A 152 20.99 -21.45 17.96
CA ARG A 152 21.51 -21.90 19.25
C ARG A 152 22.81 -21.18 19.62
N GLU A 153 23.73 -21.07 18.67
CA GLU A 153 25.00 -20.36 18.88
C GLU A 153 24.77 -18.86 19.17
N ILE A 154 23.90 -18.20 18.39
CA ILE A 154 23.54 -16.79 18.63
C ILE A 154 22.96 -16.59 20.02
N LEU A 155 22.04 -17.46 20.47
CA LEU A 155 21.46 -17.37 21.79
C LEU A 155 22.50 -17.63 22.91
N THR A 156 23.46 -18.50 22.68
CA THR A 156 24.54 -18.76 23.62
C THR A 156 25.46 -17.55 23.76
N LEU A 157 25.84 -16.94 22.64
CA LEU A 157 26.68 -15.73 22.63
C LEU A 157 25.97 -14.54 23.32
N LEU A 158 24.68 -14.36 23.08
CA LEU A 158 23.90 -13.31 23.74
C LEU A 158 23.81 -13.53 25.24
N LYS A 159 23.62 -14.78 25.70
CA LYS A 159 23.61 -15.09 27.15
C LYS A 159 24.94 -14.79 27.82
N ILE A 160 26.04 -15.11 27.17
CA ILE A 160 27.38 -14.84 27.70
C ILE A 160 27.60 -13.33 27.84
N ASN A 161 27.19 -12.53 26.85
CA ASN A 161 27.36 -11.07 26.90
C ASN A 161 26.44 -10.38 27.93
N MET A 162 25.26 -10.93 28.21
CA MET A 162 24.35 -10.37 29.22
C MET A 162 24.70 -10.72 30.67
N THR A 163 25.63 -11.65 30.90
CA THR A 163 26.09 -12.01 32.25
C THR A 163 27.26 -11.15 32.73
N PHE A 164 27.71 -10.16 31.96
CA PHE A 164 28.81 -9.25 32.29
C PHE A 164 28.34 -7.83 32.69
N GLU A 165 27.02 -7.57 32.88
CA GLU A 165 26.47 -6.41 33.53
C GLU A 165 25.95 -6.78 34.92
#